data_0651baf8b83f8c410f33eb4f0bf0e4e2
#
_entry.id   0651baf8b83f8c410f33eb4f0bf0e4e2
#
_cell.length_a   1.000
_cell.length_b   1.000
_cell.length_c   1.000
_cell.angle_alpha   90.00
_cell.angle_beta   90.00
_cell.angle_gamma   90.00
#
_symmetry.space_group_name_H-M   'P 1'
#
loop_
_entity.id
_entity.type
_entity.pdbx_description
1 polymer ?
#
loop_
_entity_poly.entity_id
_entity_poly.type
_entity_poly.pdbx_seq_one_letter_code
_entity_poly.pdbx_strand_id
1 'polypeptide(L)'
;MAKYFCGIDISKYKHDCCMMNAADQTVVAKLTFNNDKKGFDEFLALLNSFSNPEDIRIGFESTAHYALNLKLFLENANHSFMEVNPFLIKEYKRSTSLRKTKTDSLDCETIARWLMTVEYKPHQKGFYHAYSLKSLTRLRDRLVRQRTFYLIKITNVLDHTFPEFKPFFNNSFSATALYLLENYGSAEKMARMNSASYEKIRKVSRGRFSPQRFLELKTLASDTVGENNPIFDTELSALLSLYKSLKEKIQSIEAEIIQLIESIHPHYLSIPGIGPLSAAVIYAEYGDIGALDRKSVV
;
A
#
# COMPACT_ATOMS: atom_id res chain seq x y z
N MET A 1 19.98 -8.47 32.56
CA MET A 1 19.11 -9.52 31.91
C MET A 1 17.66 -9.15 32.15
N ALA A 2 16.77 -9.40 31.17
CA ALA A 2 15.35 -9.10 31.38
C ALA A 2 14.78 -9.90 32.55
N LYS A 3 13.91 -9.29 33.34
CA LYS A 3 13.24 -9.92 34.49
C LYS A 3 11.89 -10.51 34.14
N TYR A 4 11.24 -9.94 33.11
CA TYR A 4 9.90 -10.34 32.69
C TYR A 4 9.79 -10.49 31.18
N PHE A 5 8.92 -11.43 30.77
CA PHE A 5 8.58 -11.67 29.38
C PHE A 5 7.06 -11.53 29.21
N CYS A 6 6.66 -10.67 28.28
CA CYS A 6 5.26 -10.41 27.94
C CYS A 6 4.95 -10.94 26.55
N GLY A 7 4.17 -11.98 26.49
CA GLY A 7 3.60 -12.48 25.22
C GLY A 7 2.22 -11.87 25.00
N ILE A 8 1.94 -11.42 23.78
CA ILE A 8 0.65 -10.83 23.43
C ILE A 8 0.07 -11.58 22.23
N ASP A 9 -1.12 -12.09 22.38
CA ASP A 9 -1.95 -12.59 21.28
C ASP A 9 -2.83 -11.45 20.76
N ILE A 10 -2.68 -11.14 19.47
CA ILE A 10 -3.31 -9.98 18.83
C ILE A 10 -4.55 -10.38 18.08
N SER A 11 -5.67 -9.75 18.39
CA SER A 11 -6.89 -9.84 17.62
C SER A 11 -7.43 -8.44 17.22
N LYS A 12 -8.48 -8.41 16.41
CA LYS A 12 -9.01 -7.18 15.83
C LYS A 12 -9.48 -6.16 16.87
N TYR A 13 -10.18 -6.62 17.90
CA TYR A 13 -10.88 -5.76 18.86
C TYR A 13 -10.28 -5.78 20.26
N LYS A 14 -9.57 -6.87 20.61
CA LYS A 14 -8.97 -7.08 21.93
C LYS A 14 -7.64 -7.79 21.78
N HIS A 15 -6.80 -7.67 22.78
CA HIS A 15 -5.52 -8.36 22.87
C HIS A 15 -5.46 -9.11 24.20
N ASP A 16 -4.90 -10.32 24.19
CA ASP A 16 -4.66 -11.11 25.39
C ASP A 16 -3.16 -11.10 25.69
N CYS A 17 -2.75 -10.63 26.87
CA CYS A 17 -1.36 -10.64 27.28
C CYS A 17 -1.12 -11.52 28.50
N CYS A 18 0.08 -12.10 28.54
CA CYS A 18 0.56 -12.92 29.62
C CYS A 18 1.96 -12.43 30.01
N MET A 19 2.14 -12.06 31.27
CA MET A 19 3.43 -11.68 31.86
C MET A 19 4.01 -12.87 32.61
N MET A 20 5.26 -13.19 32.33
CA MET A 20 6.00 -14.28 32.97
C MET A 20 7.29 -13.79 33.64
N ASN A 21 7.62 -14.33 34.79
CA ASN A 21 8.88 -14.09 35.45
C ASN A 21 9.98 -14.96 34.82
N ALA A 22 11.13 -14.35 34.56
CA ALA A 22 12.28 -15.03 33.94
C ALA A 22 12.95 -16.06 34.84
N ALA A 23 12.93 -15.85 36.18
CA ALA A 23 13.69 -16.68 37.12
C ALA A 23 13.04 -18.05 37.35
N ASP A 24 11.74 -18.09 37.48
CA ASP A 24 10.98 -19.32 37.82
C ASP A 24 10.01 -19.75 36.71
N GLN A 25 9.92 -18.99 35.64
CA GLN A 25 9.07 -19.22 34.47
C GLN A 25 7.57 -19.31 34.83
N THR A 26 7.16 -18.68 35.93
CA THR A 26 5.77 -18.62 36.34
C THR A 26 5.01 -17.49 35.67
N VAL A 27 3.72 -17.66 35.47
CA VAL A 27 2.81 -16.62 35.04
C VAL A 27 2.50 -15.71 36.22
N VAL A 28 2.89 -14.44 36.14
CA VAL A 28 2.69 -13.46 37.23
C VAL A 28 1.51 -12.52 36.97
N ALA A 29 1.06 -12.38 35.73
CA ALA A 29 -0.18 -11.67 35.40
C ALA A 29 -0.73 -12.09 34.05
N LYS A 30 -2.06 -11.94 33.92
CA LYS A 30 -2.79 -12.03 32.62
C LYS A 30 -3.74 -10.86 32.55
N LEU A 31 -3.85 -10.27 31.34
CA LEU A 31 -4.77 -9.18 31.06
C LEU A 31 -5.33 -9.34 29.66
N THR A 32 -6.66 -9.21 29.53
CA THR A 32 -7.30 -8.97 28.24
C THR A 32 -7.66 -7.51 28.15
N PHE A 33 -7.17 -6.80 27.15
CA PHE A 33 -7.42 -5.38 26.96
C PHE A 33 -7.93 -5.07 25.55
N ASN A 34 -8.79 -4.07 25.44
CA ASN A 34 -9.37 -3.67 24.17
C ASN A 34 -8.36 -2.91 23.29
N ASN A 35 -8.55 -2.99 21.97
CA ASN A 35 -7.78 -2.20 21.00
C ASN A 35 -8.33 -0.77 20.92
N ASP A 36 -8.33 -0.07 22.08
CA ASP A 36 -8.74 1.32 22.26
C ASP A 36 -7.85 2.02 23.31
N LYS A 37 -8.04 3.32 23.49
CA LYS A 37 -7.23 4.10 24.41
C LYS A 37 -7.29 3.56 25.83
N LYS A 38 -8.48 3.22 26.33
CA LYS A 38 -8.66 2.73 27.70
C LYS A 38 -7.93 1.40 27.90
N GLY A 39 -8.06 0.46 26.95
CA GLY A 39 -7.37 -0.83 27.02
C GLY A 39 -5.85 -0.67 26.97
N PHE A 40 -5.33 0.24 26.16
CA PHE A 40 -3.89 0.53 26.15
C PHE A 40 -3.40 1.22 27.42
N ASP A 41 -4.19 2.10 28.04
CA ASP A 41 -3.87 2.71 29.33
C ASP A 41 -3.83 1.65 30.44
N GLU A 42 -4.78 0.69 30.46
CA GLU A 42 -4.78 -0.46 31.36
C GLU A 42 -3.55 -1.37 31.16
N PHE A 43 -3.17 -1.61 29.92
CA PHE A 43 -1.97 -2.39 29.59
C PHE A 43 -0.69 -1.68 30.03
N LEU A 44 -0.59 -0.37 29.83
CA LEU A 44 0.55 0.43 30.28
C LEU A 44 0.66 0.41 31.83
N ALA A 45 -0.46 0.55 32.52
CA ALA A 45 -0.49 0.46 33.98
C ALA A 45 0.02 -0.90 34.47
N LEU A 46 -0.35 -2.00 33.78
CA LEU A 46 0.18 -3.32 34.06
C LEU A 46 1.70 -3.38 33.87
N LEU A 47 2.24 -2.92 32.72
CA LEU A 47 3.68 -2.92 32.45
C LEU A 47 4.45 -2.14 33.52
N ASN A 48 3.98 -0.95 33.87
CA ASN A 48 4.60 -0.07 34.86
C ASN A 48 4.55 -0.64 36.30
N SER A 49 3.62 -1.55 36.60
CA SER A 49 3.54 -2.21 37.92
C SER A 49 4.62 -3.25 38.14
N PHE A 50 5.29 -3.74 37.10
CA PHE A 50 6.28 -4.80 37.22
C PHE A 50 7.72 -4.31 37.33
N SER A 51 8.16 -3.43 36.42
CA SER A 51 9.57 -3.00 36.37
C SER A 51 9.77 -1.87 35.37
N ASN A 52 11.03 -1.41 35.24
CA ASN A 52 11.42 -0.50 34.19
C ASN A 52 11.24 -1.14 32.79
N PRO A 53 10.99 -0.32 31.75
CA PRO A 53 10.84 -0.82 30.36
C PRO A 53 11.96 -1.75 29.88
N GLU A 54 13.19 -1.51 30.34
CA GLU A 54 14.39 -2.28 29.95
C GLU A 54 14.39 -3.72 30.52
N ASP A 55 13.68 -3.96 31.62
CA ASP A 55 13.59 -5.26 32.25
C ASP A 55 12.49 -6.16 31.64
N ILE A 56 11.63 -5.59 30.77
CA ILE A 56 10.51 -6.29 30.17
C ILE A 56 10.80 -6.53 28.68
N ARG A 57 10.69 -7.78 28.23
CA ARG A 57 10.74 -8.15 26.81
C ARG A 57 9.33 -8.47 26.34
N ILE A 58 8.85 -7.70 25.38
CA ILE A 58 7.52 -7.84 24.82
C ILE A 58 7.61 -8.51 23.47
N GLY A 59 6.73 -9.47 23.18
CA GLY A 59 6.62 -10.08 21.86
C GLY A 59 5.21 -10.48 21.50
N PHE A 60 4.94 -10.48 20.21
CA PHE A 60 3.65 -10.87 19.65
C PHE A 60 3.81 -11.40 18.23
N GLU A 61 2.85 -12.21 17.79
CA GLU A 61 2.83 -12.69 16.41
C GLU A 61 2.56 -11.55 15.43
N SER A 62 3.25 -11.58 14.27
CA SER A 62 3.02 -10.64 13.18
C SER A 62 1.66 -10.91 12.53
N THR A 63 0.59 -10.32 13.05
CA THR A 63 -0.80 -10.46 12.59
C THR A 63 -1.22 -9.29 11.70
N ALA A 64 -0.58 -9.15 10.55
CA ALA A 64 -0.90 -8.14 9.53
C ALA A 64 -1.12 -6.72 10.13
N HIS A 65 -2.26 -6.07 9.80
CA HIS A 65 -2.55 -4.70 10.21
C HIS A 65 -3.09 -4.56 11.64
N TYR A 66 -3.52 -5.64 12.30
CA TYR A 66 -4.10 -5.56 13.66
C TYR A 66 -3.07 -5.18 14.73
N ALA A 67 -1.80 -5.50 14.50
CA ALA A 67 -0.70 -5.15 15.41
C ALA A 67 -0.31 -3.65 15.38
N LEU A 68 -0.75 -2.89 14.38
CA LEU A 68 -0.24 -1.55 14.12
C LEU A 68 -0.45 -0.59 15.29
N ASN A 69 -1.66 -0.55 15.85
CA ASN A 69 -1.99 0.34 16.96
C ASN A 69 -1.17 0.00 18.21
N LEU A 70 -1.01 -1.30 18.51
CA LEU A 70 -0.19 -1.77 19.63
C LEU A 70 1.28 -1.39 19.45
N LYS A 71 1.82 -1.54 18.25
CA LYS A 71 3.20 -1.16 17.93
C LYS A 71 3.44 0.33 18.18
N LEU A 72 2.59 1.19 17.59
CA LEU A 72 2.67 2.64 17.77
C LEU A 72 2.58 3.03 19.25
N PHE A 73 1.68 2.38 19.98
CA PHE A 73 1.52 2.61 21.41
C PHE A 73 2.79 2.24 22.18
N LEU A 74 3.37 1.06 21.96
CA LEU A 74 4.58 0.60 22.62
C LEU A 74 5.80 1.50 22.29
N GLU A 75 5.94 1.95 21.03
CA GLU A 75 7.00 2.90 20.66
C GLU A 75 6.86 4.23 21.41
N ASN A 76 5.64 4.79 21.44
CA ASN A 76 5.36 6.04 22.15
C ASN A 76 5.57 5.92 23.67
N ALA A 77 5.31 4.74 24.23
CA ALA A 77 5.56 4.42 25.64
C ALA A 77 7.03 4.00 25.93
N ASN A 78 7.93 4.07 24.93
CA ASN A 78 9.32 3.67 25.02
C ASN A 78 9.56 2.21 25.44
N HIS A 79 8.61 1.32 25.17
CA HIS A 79 8.79 -0.11 25.33
C HIS A 79 9.33 -0.75 24.05
N SER A 80 10.39 -1.57 24.19
CA SER A 80 10.87 -2.40 23.09
C SER A 80 9.98 -3.62 22.90
N PHE A 81 9.80 -4.06 21.66
CA PHE A 81 9.03 -5.27 21.35
C PHE A 81 9.69 -6.03 20.19
N MET A 82 9.35 -7.30 20.08
CA MET A 82 9.78 -8.19 18.99
C MET A 82 8.57 -8.75 18.27
N GLU A 83 8.54 -8.61 16.95
CA GLU A 83 7.57 -9.31 16.12
C GLU A 83 8.07 -10.71 15.82
N VAL A 84 7.17 -11.68 15.97
CA VAL A 84 7.48 -13.09 15.79
C VAL A 84 6.76 -13.63 14.58
N ASN A 85 7.47 -14.41 13.78
CA ASN A 85 6.84 -15.11 12.67
C ASN A 85 5.88 -16.18 13.22
N PRO A 86 4.58 -16.17 12.84
CA PRO A 86 3.59 -17.15 13.28
C PRO A 86 4.00 -18.60 13.06
N PHE A 87 4.79 -18.87 12.03
CA PHE A 87 5.30 -20.21 11.75
C PHE A 87 6.20 -20.72 12.90
N LEU A 88 7.07 -19.88 13.45
CA LEU A 88 7.96 -20.25 14.55
C LEU A 88 7.19 -20.57 15.83
N ILE A 89 6.16 -19.79 16.15
CA ILE A 89 5.29 -20.07 17.30
C ILE A 89 4.53 -21.38 17.10
N LYS A 90 4.04 -21.64 15.89
CA LYS A 90 3.35 -22.90 15.57
C LYS A 90 4.27 -24.11 15.71
N GLU A 91 5.51 -24.02 15.24
CA GLU A 91 6.50 -25.10 15.40
C GLU A 91 6.88 -25.30 16.88
N TYR A 92 7.07 -24.22 17.63
CA TYR A 92 7.31 -24.30 19.07
C TYR A 92 6.16 -24.98 19.82
N LYS A 93 4.91 -24.62 19.50
CA LYS A 93 3.72 -25.32 20.05
C LYS A 93 3.74 -26.82 19.75
N ARG A 94 4.10 -27.22 18.54
CA ARG A 94 4.18 -28.62 18.14
C ARG A 94 5.27 -29.39 18.90
N SER A 95 6.38 -28.73 19.21
CA SER A 95 7.49 -29.37 19.93
C SER A 95 7.23 -29.49 21.43
N THR A 96 6.43 -28.59 22.02
CA THR A 96 6.22 -28.52 23.47
C THR A 96 4.89 -29.12 23.95
N SER A 97 3.90 -29.36 23.10
CA SER A 97 2.60 -29.87 23.50
C SER A 97 2.04 -30.90 22.51
N LEU A 98 1.72 -32.10 23.06
CA LEU A 98 0.97 -33.17 22.35
C LEU A 98 -0.55 -32.90 22.35
N ARG A 99 -1.07 -31.92 23.08
CA ARG A 99 -2.51 -31.65 23.21
C ARG A 99 -2.96 -30.56 22.24
N LYS A 100 -4.01 -30.84 21.46
CA LYS A 100 -4.62 -29.96 20.45
C LYS A 100 -5.65 -28.95 21.02
N THR A 101 -5.61 -28.60 22.29
CA THR A 101 -6.58 -27.66 22.88
C THR A 101 -6.17 -26.20 22.53
N LYS A 102 -7.00 -25.53 21.76
CA LYS A 102 -6.90 -24.10 21.49
C LYS A 102 -7.66 -23.31 22.55
N THR A 103 -6.97 -22.47 23.33
CA THR A 103 -7.58 -21.37 24.08
C THR A 103 -6.68 -20.14 23.91
N ASP A 104 -7.27 -18.96 23.67
CA ASP A 104 -6.56 -17.70 23.42
C ASP A 104 -5.58 -17.35 24.56
N SER A 105 -5.89 -17.73 25.80
CA SER A 105 -5.00 -17.55 26.96
C SER A 105 -3.74 -18.43 26.93
N LEU A 106 -3.73 -19.52 26.16
CA LEU A 106 -2.55 -20.37 25.95
C LEU A 106 -1.63 -19.81 24.85
N ASP A 107 -2.15 -18.96 23.99
CA ASP A 107 -1.39 -18.43 22.87
C ASP A 107 -0.45 -17.32 23.33
N CYS A 108 -0.87 -16.36 24.15
CA CYS A 108 0.01 -15.35 24.74
C CYS A 108 1.07 -15.96 25.68
N GLU A 109 0.71 -16.99 26.48
CA GLU A 109 1.68 -17.69 27.32
C GLU A 109 2.73 -18.42 26.48
N THR A 110 2.33 -19.05 25.39
CA THR A 110 3.26 -19.72 24.45
C THR A 110 4.25 -18.74 23.84
N ILE A 111 3.78 -17.53 23.46
CA ILE A 111 4.64 -16.48 22.94
C ILE A 111 5.64 -16.03 24.01
N ALA A 112 5.21 -15.81 25.25
CA ALA A 112 6.10 -15.43 26.35
C ALA A 112 7.16 -16.51 26.62
N ARG A 113 6.79 -17.79 26.66
CA ARG A 113 7.73 -18.93 26.82
C ARG A 113 8.72 -19.01 25.65
N TRP A 114 8.24 -18.83 24.42
CA TRP A 114 9.11 -18.83 23.26
C TRP A 114 10.15 -17.70 23.30
N LEU A 115 9.76 -16.49 23.73
CA LEU A 115 10.67 -15.35 23.89
C LEU A 115 11.82 -15.63 24.89
N MET A 116 11.62 -16.51 25.86
CA MET A 116 12.66 -16.93 26.81
C MET A 116 13.71 -17.83 26.18
N THR A 117 13.38 -18.51 25.08
CA THR A 117 14.25 -19.51 24.42
C THR A 117 15.07 -18.96 23.27
N VAL A 118 14.79 -17.73 22.84
CA VAL A 118 15.43 -17.13 21.66
C VAL A 118 16.22 -15.85 22.01
N GLU A 119 17.13 -15.47 21.14
CA GLU A 119 17.76 -14.17 21.20
C GLU A 119 16.71 -13.09 20.95
N TYR A 120 16.55 -12.17 21.88
CA TYR A 120 15.62 -11.07 21.75
C TYR A 120 16.18 -10.00 20.79
N LYS A 121 15.54 -9.87 19.64
CA LYS A 121 15.88 -8.85 18.63
C LYS A 121 14.76 -7.79 18.61
N PRO A 122 14.93 -6.69 19.36
CA PRO A 122 13.90 -5.66 19.45
C PRO A 122 13.70 -4.99 18.10
N HIS A 123 12.46 -4.61 17.86
CA HIS A 123 12.08 -3.80 16.71
C HIS A 123 12.87 -2.49 16.68
N GLN A 124 13.41 -2.12 15.52
CA GLN A 124 14.13 -0.85 15.37
C GLN A 124 13.17 0.33 15.35
N LYS A 125 13.40 1.33 16.22
CA LYS A 125 12.62 2.58 16.24
C LYS A 125 12.70 3.29 14.87
N GLY A 126 11.58 3.88 14.44
CA GLY A 126 11.51 4.63 13.17
C GLY A 126 10.91 3.86 11.99
N PHE A 127 10.59 2.59 12.16
CA PHE A 127 9.91 1.79 11.12
C PHE A 127 8.55 2.39 10.71
N TYR A 128 7.91 3.19 11.56
CA TYR A 128 6.57 3.74 11.31
C TYR A 128 6.55 4.91 10.32
N HIS A 129 7.59 5.71 10.24
CA HIS A 129 7.69 6.69 9.15
C HIS A 129 7.76 5.97 7.80
N ALA A 130 8.43 4.81 7.75
CA ALA A 130 8.41 3.94 6.59
C ALA A 130 7.05 3.29 6.35
N TYR A 131 6.24 3.01 7.38
CA TYR A 131 4.94 2.34 7.21
C TYR A 131 3.90 3.22 6.51
N SER A 132 3.76 4.50 6.87
CA SER A 132 2.86 5.42 6.16
C SER A 132 3.29 5.58 4.71
N LEU A 133 4.58 5.75 4.46
CA LEU A 133 5.13 5.80 3.11
C LEU A 133 4.89 4.48 2.35
N LYS A 134 5.05 3.34 3.01
CA LYS A 134 4.75 2.00 2.46
C LYS A 134 3.28 1.84 2.10
N SER A 135 2.37 2.37 2.91
CA SER A 135 0.94 2.37 2.61
C SER A 135 0.63 3.18 1.35
N LEU A 136 1.21 4.39 1.23
CA LEU A 136 1.02 5.26 0.07
C LEU A 136 1.65 4.70 -1.21
N THR A 137 2.87 4.17 -1.15
CA THR A 137 3.53 3.58 -2.33
C THR A 137 2.79 2.37 -2.85
N ARG A 138 2.30 1.50 -1.95
CA ARG A 138 1.48 0.34 -2.31
C ARG A 138 0.08 0.73 -2.80
N LEU A 139 -0.53 1.80 -2.26
CA LEU A 139 -1.77 2.36 -2.79
C LEU A 139 -1.56 2.88 -4.20
N ARG A 140 -0.51 3.65 -4.43
CA ARG A 140 -0.14 4.16 -5.76
C ARG A 140 0.02 3.02 -6.78
N ASP A 141 0.73 1.94 -6.43
CA ASP A 141 0.90 0.79 -7.32
C ASP A 141 -0.44 0.13 -7.68
N ARG A 142 -1.33 -0.07 -6.69
CA ARG A 142 -2.69 -0.60 -6.95
C ARG A 142 -3.49 0.30 -7.90
N LEU A 143 -3.45 1.62 -7.71
CA LEU A 143 -4.17 2.56 -8.58
C LEU A 143 -3.59 2.59 -10.00
N VAL A 144 -2.27 2.45 -10.15
CA VAL A 144 -1.63 2.33 -11.48
C VAL A 144 -2.08 1.07 -12.20
N ARG A 145 -2.17 -0.07 -11.51
CA ARG A 145 -2.70 -1.31 -12.08
C ARG A 145 -4.17 -1.17 -12.48
N GLN A 146 -5.00 -0.53 -11.65
CA GLN A 146 -6.39 -0.25 -11.98
C GLN A 146 -6.50 0.68 -13.20
N ARG A 147 -5.68 1.73 -13.28
CA ARG A 147 -5.63 2.60 -14.46
C ARG A 147 -5.31 1.80 -15.73
N THR A 148 -4.33 0.91 -15.69
CA THR A 148 -3.99 0.03 -16.82
C THR A 148 -5.16 -0.89 -17.20
N PHE A 149 -5.86 -1.43 -16.22
CA PHE A 149 -7.07 -2.23 -16.46
C PHE A 149 -8.13 -1.43 -17.25
N TYR A 150 -8.41 -0.18 -16.85
CA TYR A 150 -9.37 0.66 -17.57
C TYR A 150 -8.89 1.05 -18.97
N LEU A 151 -7.59 1.26 -19.17
CA LEU A 151 -7.04 1.49 -20.51
C LEU A 151 -7.31 0.30 -21.45
N ILE A 152 -7.14 -0.92 -20.95
CA ILE A 152 -7.45 -2.13 -21.73
C ILE A 152 -8.95 -2.19 -22.05
N LYS A 153 -9.83 -1.88 -21.09
CA LYS A 153 -11.28 -1.86 -21.33
C LYS A 153 -11.69 -0.80 -22.35
N ILE A 154 -11.14 0.41 -22.28
CA ILE A 154 -11.34 1.47 -23.27
C ILE A 154 -10.89 0.98 -24.66
N THR A 155 -9.73 0.33 -24.75
CA THR A 155 -9.24 -0.22 -26.02
C THR A 155 -10.21 -1.26 -26.58
N ASN A 156 -10.72 -2.17 -25.75
CA ASN A 156 -11.68 -3.20 -26.19
C ASN A 156 -12.97 -2.58 -26.74
N VAL A 157 -13.50 -1.53 -26.10
CA VAL A 157 -14.68 -0.81 -26.64
C VAL A 157 -14.35 -0.16 -27.97
N LEU A 158 -13.18 0.48 -28.10
CA LEU A 158 -12.74 1.10 -29.36
C LEU A 158 -12.53 0.07 -30.48
N ASP A 159 -12.03 -1.11 -30.17
CA ASP A 159 -11.86 -2.20 -31.15
C ASP A 159 -13.21 -2.64 -31.76
N HIS A 160 -14.34 -2.43 -31.07
CA HIS A 160 -15.70 -2.67 -31.58
C HIS A 160 -16.33 -1.45 -32.25
N THR A 161 -16.08 -0.25 -31.72
CA THR A 161 -16.82 0.95 -32.14
C THR A 161 -16.07 1.83 -33.12
N PHE A 162 -14.74 1.81 -33.08
CA PHE A 162 -13.86 2.58 -33.97
C PHE A 162 -12.46 1.95 -34.04
N PRO A 163 -12.31 0.76 -34.66
CA PRO A 163 -11.02 0.05 -34.69
C PRO A 163 -9.88 0.83 -35.36
N GLU A 164 -10.21 1.73 -36.29
CA GLU A 164 -9.24 2.58 -36.99
C GLU A 164 -8.62 3.66 -36.09
N PHE A 165 -9.26 3.98 -34.95
CA PHE A 165 -8.78 5.02 -34.02
C PHE A 165 -7.39 4.71 -33.45
N LYS A 166 -7.13 3.48 -33.07
CA LYS A 166 -5.87 3.06 -32.46
C LYS A 166 -4.69 3.10 -33.45
N PRO A 167 -4.79 2.57 -34.68
CA PRO A 167 -3.75 2.74 -35.70
C PRO A 167 -3.49 4.18 -36.09
N PHE A 168 -4.52 5.04 -36.12
CA PHE A 168 -4.39 6.46 -36.44
C PHE A 168 -3.56 7.21 -35.40
N PHE A 169 -3.71 6.88 -34.12
CA PHE A 169 -2.91 7.44 -33.04
C PHE A 169 -1.82 6.44 -32.65
N ASN A 170 -0.54 6.74 -32.89
CA ASN A 170 0.57 5.92 -32.40
C ASN A 170 0.52 5.72 -30.87
N ASN A 171 -0.09 6.67 -30.15
CA ASN A 171 -0.43 6.59 -28.76
C ASN A 171 -1.92 6.92 -28.58
N SER A 172 -2.76 5.91 -28.48
CA SER A 172 -4.22 6.01 -28.34
C SER A 172 -4.67 6.78 -27.08
N PHE A 173 -3.76 6.99 -26.13
CA PHE A 173 -4.02 7.69 -24.88
C PHE A 173 -3.22 9.00 -24.75
N SER A 174 -2.76 9.56 -25.86
CA SER A 174 -2.22 10.92 -25.90
C SER A 174 -3.28 11.94 -25.47
N ALA A 175 -2.84 13.13 -25.02
CA ALA A 175 -3.77 14.19 -24.62
C ALA A 175 -4.82 14.52 -25.70
N THR A 176 -4.41 14.51 -26.98
CA THR A 176 -5.30 14.77 -28.11
C THR A 176 -6.31 13.62 -28.32
N ALA A 177 -5.85 12.37 -28.25
CA ALA A 177 -6.72 11.20 -28.40
C ALA A 177 -7.74 11.13 -27.24
N LEU A 178 -7.30 11.32 -26.01
CA LEU A 178 -8.20 11.37 -24.85
C LEU A 178 -9.21 12.50 -24.96
N TYR A 179 -8.79 13.69 -25.38
CA TYR A 179 -9.69 14.82 -25.60
C TYR A 179 -10.79 14.47 -26.62
N LEU A 180 -10.44 13.80 -27.73
CA LEU A 180 -11.39 13.38 -28.74
C LEU A 180 -12.38 12.35 -28.19
N LEU A 181 -11.90 11.35 -27.46
CA LEU A 181 -12.75 10.35 -26.84
C LEU A 181 -13.69 10.94 -25.78
N GLU A 182 -13.21 11.85 -24.95
CA GLU A 182 -14.00 12.52 -23.89
C GLU A 182 -15.09 13.44 -24.47
N ASN A 183 -14.83 14.13 -25.58
CA ASN A 183 -15.75 15.15 -26.11
C ASN A 183 -16.63 14.67 -27.23
N TYR A 184 -16.21 13.65 -27.97
CA TYR A 184 -16.96 13.13 -29.13
C TYR A 184 -17.38 11.68 -28.92
N GLY A 185 -16.57 10.86 -28.27
CA GLY A 185 -16.90 9.47 -27.90
C GLY A 185 -16.96 8.53 -29.11
N SER A 186 -17.94 8.69 -29.99
CA SER A 186 -18.16 7.78 -31.14
C SER A 186 -17.56 8.27 -32.44
N ALA A 187 -17.33 7.33 -33.36
CA ALA A 187 -16.90 7.62 -34.73
C ALA A 187 -17.91 8.54 -35.46
N GLU A 188 -19.19 8.31 -35.30
CA GLU A 188 -20.25 9.14 -35.91
C GLU A 188 -20.11 10.61 -35.49
N LYS A 189 -19.90 10.91 -34.20
CA LYS A 189 -19.71 12.28 -33.71
C LYS A 189 -18.39 12.89 -34.20
N MET A 190 -17.33 12.06 -34.33
CA MET A 190 -16.06 12.52 -34.88
C MET A 190 -16.15 12.85 -36.37
N ALA A 191 -16.91 12.07 -37.15
CA ALA A 191 -17.17 12.37 -38.56
C ALA A 191 -17.86 13.73 -38.75
N ARG A 192 -18.72 14.13 -37.82
CA ARG A 192 -19.51 15.38 -37.88
C ARG A 192 -18.74 16.61 -37.33
N MET A 193 -17.48 16.46 -36.91
CA MET A 193 -16.67 17.58 -36.40
C MET A 193 -16.54 18.70 -37.46
N ASN A 194 -16.50 19.96 -36.99
CA ASN A 194 -16.39 21.15 -37.81
C ASN A 194 -15.09 21.95 -37.53
N SER A 195 -14.93 23.10 -38.15
CA SER A 195 -13.78 23.97 -37.96
C SER A 195 -13.58 24.44 -36.51
N ALA A 196 -14.67 24.68 -35.77
CA ALA A 196 -14.59 25.05 -34.37
C ALA A 196 -14.08 23.87 -33.50
N SER A 197 -14.42 22.65 -33.86
CA SER A 197 -13.86 21.42 -33.25
C SER A 197 -12.35 21.32 -33.52
N TYR A 198 -11.93 21.59 -34.75
CA TYR A 198 -10.50 21.61 -35.12
C TYR A 198 -9.69 22.60 -34.28
N GLU A 199 -10.17 23.82 -34.09
CA GLU A 199 -9.45 24.84 -33.30
C GLU A 199 -9.28 24.40 -31.83
N LYS A 200 -10.27 23.73 -31.24
CA LYS A 200 -10.15 23.15 -29.87
C LYS A 200 -9.09 22.04 -29.82
N ILE A 201 -9.11 21.13 -30.79
CA ILE A 201 -8.14 20.02 -30.89
C ILE A 201 -6.73 20.55 -31.11
N ARG A 202 -6.57 21.58 -31.97
CA ARG A 202 -5.31 22.22 -32.20
C ARG A 202 -4.69 22.82 -30.95
N LYS A 203 -5.50 23.46 -30.10
CA LYS A 203 -5.04 24.00 -28.80
C LYS A 203 -4.55 22.88 -27.88
N VAL A 204 -5.34 21.79 -27.72
CA VAL A 204 -4.97 20.64 -26.88
C VAL A 204 -3.69 19.96 -27.38
N SER A 205 -3.54 19.84 -28.70
CA SER A 205 -2.35 19.24 -29.32
C SER A 205 -1.14 20.14 -29.36
N ARG A 206 -1.26 21.40 -28.90
CA ARG A 206 -0.23 22.46 -29.02
C ARG A 206 0.25 22.65 -30.46
N GLY A 207 -0.72 22.64 -31.39
CA GLY A 207 -0.46 22.82 -32.84
C GLY A 207 0.07 21.58 -33.57
N ARG A 208 0.29 20.46 -32.90
CA ARG A 208 0.83 19.23 -33.51
C ARG A 208 -0.19 18.43 -34.35
N PHE A 209 -1.49 18.70 -34.19
CA PHE A 209 -2.55 18.08 -34.97
C PHE A 209 -2.87 18.94 -36.17
N SER A 210 -2.39 18.52 -37.36
CA SER A 210 -2.51 19.32 -38.61
C SER A 210 -3.94 19.28 -39.17
N PRO A 211 -4.31 20.27 -40.05
CA PRO A 211 -5.59 20.22 -40.77
C PRO A 211 -5.77 18.95 -41.60
N GLN A 212 -4.68 18.44 -42.18
CA GLN A 212 -4.72 17.22 -42.97
C GLN A 212 -5.07 15.99 -42.10
N ARG A 213 -4.45 15.86 -40.93
CA ARG A 213 -4.77 14.80 -39.98
C ARG A 213 -6.20 14.91 -39.44
N PHE A 214 -6.72 16.12 -39.33
CA PHE A 214 -8.12 16.34 -38.96
C PHE A 214 -9.09 15.81 -40.02
N LEU A 215 -8.83 16.06 -41.28
CA LEU A 215 -9.63 15.55 -42.41
C LEU A 215 -9.52 14.01 -42.50
N GLU A 216 -8.30 13.49 -42.40
CA GLU A 216 -8.06 12.03 -42.38
C GLU A 216 -8.83 11.34 -41.26
N LEU A 217 -8.82 11.86 -40.04
CA LEU A 217 -9.60 11.31 -38.93
C LEU A 217 -11.10 11.32 -39.23
N LYS A 218 -11.61 12.40 -39.83
CA LYS A 218 -13.04 12.49 -40.23
C LYS A 218 -13.40 11.46 -41.26
N THR A 219 -12.56 11.25 -42.27
CA THR A 219 -12.77 10.22 -43.30
C THR A 219 -12.77 8.83 -42.68
N LEU A 220 -11.77 8.49 -41.86
CA LEU A 220 -11.73 7.21 -41.15
C LEU A 220 -12.98 6.99 -40.28
N ALA A 221 -13.43 8.04 -39.61
CA ALA A 221 -14.61 7.97 -38.76
C ALA A 221 -15.92 7.82 -39.56
N SER A 222 -15.97 8.34 -40.80
CA SER A 222 -17.13 8.14 -41.70
C SER A 222 -17.15 6.76 -42.31
N ASP A 223 -15.98 6.20 -42.59
CA ASP A 223 -15.82 4.92 -43.31
C ASP A 223 -15.54 3.75 -42.36
N THR A 224 -15.70 3.96 -41.07
CA THR A 224 -15.39 2.93 -40.04
C THR A 224 -16.22 1.67 -40.22
N VAL A 225 -15.59 0.51 -39.97
CA VAL A 225 -16.28 -0.77 -39.86
C VAL A 225 -16.86 -1.02 -38.48
N GLY A 226 -16.61 -0.08 -37.55
CA GLY A 226 -17.06 -0.19 -36.14
C GLY A 226 -18.56 -0.05 -35.99
N GLU A 227 -19.10 -0.67 -34.94
CA GLU A 227 -20.54 -0.64 -34.62
C GLU A 227 -20.92 0.70 -33.97
N ASN A 228 -21.94 1.35 -34.53
CA ASN A 228 -22.56 2.53 -33.95
C ASN A 228 -23.69 2.14 -32.98
N ASN A 229 -23.35 2.00 -31.69
CA ASN A 229 -24.32 1.58 -30.69
C ASN A 229 -24.22 2.52 -29.45
N PRO A 230 -25.30 3.23 -29.07
CA PRO A 230 -25.31 4.15 -27.95
C PRO A 230 -24.94 3.53 -26.60
N ILE A 231 -25.08 2.22 -26.44
CA ILE A 231 -24.68 1.51 -25.22
C ILE A 231 -23.17 1.57 -25.06
N PHE A 232 -22.41 1.37 -26.13
CA PHE A 232 -20.95 1.48 -26.11
C PHE A 232 -20.47 2.92 -25.88
N ASP A 233 -21.20 3.94 -26.34
CA ASP A 233 -20.92 5.33 -26.01
C ASP A 233 -21.02 5.57 -24.51
N THR A 234 -22.04 5.01 -23.87
CA THR A 234 -22.25 5.09 -22.42
C THR A 234 -21.14 4.37 -21.67
N GLU A 235 -20.79 3.16 -22.10
CA GLU A 235 -19.69 2.38 -21.51
C GLU A 235 -18.36 3.13 -21.63
N LEU A 236 -18.03 3.62 -22.83
CA LEU A 236 -16.81 4.38 -23.09
C LEU A 236 -16.71 5.63 -22.19
N SER A 237 -17.81 6.37 -22.10
CA SER A 237 -17.87 7.58 -21.24
C SER A 237 -17.62 7.25 -19.78
N ALA A 238 -18.23 6.18 -19.26
CA ALA A 238 -18.02 5.72 -17.88
C ALA A 238 -16.55 5.30 -17.63
N LEU A 239 -15.98 4.52 -18.54
CA LEU A 239 -14.59 4.05 -18.46
C LEU A 239 -13.60 5.22 -18.51
N LEU A 240 -13.82 6.21 -19.38
CA LEU A 240 -12.99 7.42 -19.48
C LEU A 240 -13.04 8.25 -18.20
N SER A 241 -14.22 8.39 -17.60
CA SER A 241 -14.40 9.10 -16.33
C SER A 241 -13.60 8.42 -15.20
N LEU A 242 -13.70 7.09 -15.10
CA LEU A 242 -12.93 6.32 -14.10
C LEU A 242 -11.42 6.43 -14.34
N TYR A 243 -10.98 6.30 -15.59
CA TYR A 243 -9.57 6.48 -15.96
C TYR A 243 -9.04 7.87 -15.56
N LYS A 244 -9.80 8.93 -15.83
CA LYS A 244 -9.44 10.31 -15.50
C LYS A 244 -9.32 10.51 -13.99
N SER A 245 -10.31 10.05 -13.24
CA SER A 245 -10.30 10.11 -11.78
C SER A 245 -9.09 9.37 -11.19
N LEU A 246 -8.77 8.18 -11.70
CA LEU A 246 -7.58 7.43 -11.26
C LEU A 246 -6.29 8.18 -11.59
N LYS A 247 -6.18 8.78 -12.77
CA LYS A 247 -5.00 9.56 -13.17
C LYS A 247 -4.77 10.74 -12.23
N GLU A 248 -5.81 11.49 -11.90
CA GLU A 248 -5.76 12.62 -10.96
C GLU A 248 -5.36 12.16 -9.55
N LYS A 249 -5.95 11.05 -9.06
CA LYS A 249 -5.61 10.48 -7.75
C LYS A 249 -4.17 10.00 -7.69
N ILE A 250 -3.68 9.32 -8.74
CA ILE A 250 -2.28 8.89 -8.82
C ILE A 250 -1.35 10.10 -8.74
N GLN A 251 -1.62 11.16 -9.49
CA GLN A 251 -0.80 12.39 -9.47
C GLN A 251 -0.76 13.04 -8.08
N SER A 252 -1.92 13.10 -7.39
CA SER A 252 -2.00 13.63 -6.03
C SER A 252 -1.16 12.81 -5.04
N ILE A 253 -1.27 11.48 -5.09
CA ILE A 253 -0.51 10.57 -4.22
C ILE A 253 0.99 10.62 -4.54
N GLU A 254 1.37 10.70 -5.83
CA GLU A 254 2.76 10.84 -6.23
C GLU A 254 3.39 12.13 -5.69
N ALA A 255 2.65 13.24 -5.72
CA ALA A 255 3.11 14.51 -5.15
C ALA A 255 3.33 14.40 -3.62
N GLU A 256 2.40 13.75 -2.91
CA GLU A 256 2.52 13.51 -1.46
C GLU A 256 3.71 12.61 -1.12
N ILE A 257 3.90 11.53 -1.88
CA ILE A 257 5.05 10.62 -1.72
C ILE A 257 6.37 11.38 -1.94
N ILE A 258 6.43 12.21 -2.97
CA ILE A 258 7.64 13.01 -3.28
C ILE A 258 7.94 13.97 -2.13
N GLN A 259 6.95 14.70 -1.64
CA GLN A 259 7.13 15.61 -0.51
C GLN A 259 7.62 14.89 0.74
N LEU A 260 7.06 13.71 1.06
CA LEU A 260 7.48 12.92 2.21
C LEU A 260 8.93 12.43 2.06
N ILE A 261 9.31 11.86 0.92
CA ILE A 261 10.66 11.32 0.74
C ILE A 261 11.73 12.42 0.69
N GLU A 262 11.39 13.58 0.15
CA GLU A 262 12.27 14.75 0.14
C GLU A 262 12.48 15.30 1.55
N SER A 263 11.49 15.23 2.45
CA SER A 263 11.64 15.62 3.85
C SER A 263 12.53 14.66 4.63
N ILE A 264 12.55 13.37 4.27
CA ILE A 264 13.37 12.33 4.90
C ILE A 264 14.83 12.41 4.41
N HIS A 265 15.08 12.86 3.18
CA HIS A 265 16.41 12.98 2.56
C HIS A 265 17.26 11.69 2.64
N PRO A 266 16.74 10.53 2.22
CA PRO A 266 17.50 9.29 2.27
C PRO A 266 18.67 9.32 1.27
N HIS A 267 19.75 8.62 1.59
CA HIS A 267 20.95 8.55 0.74
C HIS A 267 20.68 8.05 -0.69
N TYR A 268 19.58 7.33 -0.92
CA TYR A 268 19.21 6.85 -2.28
C TYR A 268 18.96 7.96 -3.29
N LEU A 269 18.57 9.15 -2.84
CA LEU A 269 18.33 10.29 -3.73
C LEU A 269 19.63 10.80 -4.41
N SER A 270 20.79 10.49 -3.84
CA SER A 270 22.08 10.82 -4.44
C SER A 270 22.54 9.85 -5.53
N ILE A 271 21.86 8.69 -5.69
CA ILE A 271 22.26 7.65 -6.65
C ILE A 271 21.71 8.01 -8.03
N PRO A 272 22.57 8.15 -9.06
CA PRO A 272 22.13 8.43 -10.41
C PRO A 272 21.11 7.40 -10.92
N GLY A 273 19.99 7.87 -11.45
CA GLY A 273 18.90 7.02 -11.95
C GLY A 273 17.83 6.65 -10.94
N ILE A 274 18.01 6.94 -9.65
CA ILE A 274 16.97 6.79 -8.62
C ILE A 274 16.22 8.11 -8.45
N GLY A 275 15.03 8.20 -9.02
CA GLY A 275 14.14 9.34 -8.78
C GLY A 275 13.39 9.24 -7.44
N PRO A 276 12.72 10.34 -7.00
CA PRO A 276 12.05 10.40 -5.69
C PRO A 276 11.04 9.27 -5.45
N LEU A 277 10.25 8.90 -6.45
CA LEU A 277 9.29 7.78 -6.32
C LEU A 277 9.98 6.43 -6.11
N SER A 278 11.09 6.18 -6.81
CA SER A 278 11.87 4.94 -6.63
C SER A 278 12.54 4.91 -5.27
N ALA A 279 13.12 6.04 -4.85
CA ALA A 279 13.71 6.19 -3.51
C ALA A 279 12.66 5.96 -2.41
N ALA A 280 11.44 6.46 -2.59
CA ALA A 280 10.34 6.26 -1.68
C ALA A 280 9.95 4.77 -1.54
N VAL A 281 9.88 4.04 -2.65
CA VAL A 281 9.59 2.59 -2.64
C VAL A 281 10.69 1.83 -1.92
N ILE A 282 11.96 2.12 -2.21
CA ILE A 282 13.11 1.47 -1.56
C ILE A 282 13.08 1.75 -0.05
N TYR A 283 12.94 3.02 0.33
CA TYR A 283 12.88 3.40 1.75
C TYR A 283 11.69 2.76 2.48
N ALA A 284 10.52 2.71 1.83
CA ALA A 284 9.32 2.13 2.39
C ALA A 284 9.43 0.61 2.64
N GLU A 285 10.18 -0.11 1.82
CA GLU A 285 10.30 -1.57 1.93
C GLU A 285 11.52 -2.00 2.77
N TYR A 286 12.62 -1.27 2.70
CA TYR A 286 13.90 -1.64 3.33
C TYR A 286 14.35 -0.70 4.45
N GLY A 287 13.69 0.45 4.65
CA GLY A 287 14.13 1.47 5.60
C GLY A 287 15.38 2.22 5.12
N ASP A 288 16.13 2.82 6.04
CA ASP A 288 17.40 3.47 5.72
C ASP A 288 18.52 2.42 5.63
N ILE A 289 18.99 2.13 4.41
CA ILE A 289 20.09 1.16 4.18
C ILE A 289 21.40 1.61 4.87
N GLY A 290 21.57 2.91 5.12
CA GLY A 290 22.71 3.40 5.91
C GLY A 290 22.75 2.89 7.36
N ALA A 291 21.58 2.48 7.88
CA ALA A 291 21.41 1.88 9.20
C ALA A 291 21.47 0.34 9.20
N LEU A 292 21.46 -0.30 8.03
CA LEU A 292 21.64 -1.75 7.90
C LEU A 292 23.13 -2.06 7.97
N ASP A 293 23.59 -2.58 9.11
CA ASP A 293 24.94 -3.12 9.25
C ASP A 293 25.14 -4.24 8.20
N ARG A 294 26.34 -4.29 7.57
CA ARG A 294 26.69 -5.25 6.51
C ARG A 294 26.48 -6.72 6.90
N LYS A 295 26.20 -7.01 8.16
CA LYS A 295 25.94 -8.36 8.70
C LYS A 295 24.48 -8.80 8.65
N SER A 296 23.54 -7.96 8.28
CA SER A 296 22.10 -8.29 8.23
C SER A 296 21.57 -8.65 6.82
N VAL A 297 22.47 -8.79 5.85
CA VAL A 297 22.14 -9.18 4.46
C VAL A 297 22.71 -10.59 4.19
N VAL A 298 22.24 -11.57 4.96
CA VAL A 298 22.40 -13.00 4.63
C VAL A 298 21.10 -13.73 4.96
#